data_91bc9e8bbca3f926a3f4378e7005002e
#
_entry.id   91bc9e8bbca3f926a3f4378e7005002e
#
_cell.length_a   1.000
_cell.length_b   1.000
_cell.length_c   1.000
_cell.angle_alpha   90.00
_cell.angle_beta   90.00
_cell.angle_gamma   90.00
#
_symmetry.space_group_name_H-M   'P 1'
#
loop_
_entity.id
_entity.type
_entity.pdbx_description
1 polymer ?
#
loop_
_entity_poly.entity_id
_entity_poly.type
_entity_poly.pdbx_seq_one_letter_code
_entity_poly.pdbx_strand_id
1 'polypeptide(L)'
;KQTYRNRCVIAAADGPLALTIPTEKSGTPKCLMKDVRISDHGNWRHIHWNALVAAYRNSPFFEYYADDFRVFYEKKYAFLWDYNQEICSLVCDLIDIHPHMEGTTEYCMEFVPGEVDFRETIHPKRDWREADADFCPKPYYQVFDAKYGFLPNLSIADLLFKIGRAH
;
A
#
# COMPACT_ATOMS: atom_id res chain seq x y z
N LYS A 1 11.60 -8.93 5.94
CA LYS A 1 10.33 -9.69 5.82
C LYS A 1 9.39 -8.88 4.93
N GLN A 2 8.84 -9.45 3.87
CA GLN A 2 7.90 -8.75 2.96
C GLN A 2 6.50 -8.82 3.55
N THR A 3 5.93 -7.68 3.86
CA THR A 3 4.56 -7.53 4.37
C THR A 3 3.90 -6.34 3.66
N TYR A 4 2.60 -6.13 3.83
CA TYR A 4 1.94 -4.92 3.30
C TYR A 4 2.43 -3.61 3.94
N ARG A 5 3.25 -3.66 4.99
CA ARG A 5 3.91 -2.46 5.56
C ARG A 5 4.94 -1.83 4.63
N ASN A 6 5.58 -2.64 3.78
CA ASN A 6 6.58 -2.16 2.82
C ASN A 6 6.30 -2.61 1.39
N ARG A 7 5.08 -3.06 1.09
CA ARG A 7 4.73 -3.63 -0.21
C ARG A 7 3.29 -3.32 -0.57
N CYS A 8 3.06 -2.89 -1.81
CA CYS A 8 1.76 -2.89 -2.44
C CYS A 8 1.80 -3.65 -3.78
N VAL A 9 0.64 -3.93 -4.34
CA VAL A 9 0.49 -4.59 -5.64
C VAL A 9 -0.31 -3.68 -6.54
N ILE A 10 0.17 -3.48 -7.77
CA ILE A 10 -0.51 -2.74 -8.82
C ILE A 10 -0.81 -3.64 -10.03
N ALA A 11 -1.74 -3.22 -10.88
CA ALA A 11 -1.91 -3.85 -12.18
C ALA A 11 -0.81 -3.36 -13.14
N ALA A 12 -0.19 -4.28 -13.87
CA ALA A 12 0.79 -3.96 -14.90
C ALA A 12 0.50 -4.77 -16.18
N ALA A 13 1.19 -4.44 -17.26
CA ALA A 13 0.98 -5.08 -18.58
C ALA A 13 1.19 -6.61 -18.56
N ASP A 14 2.03 -7.11 -17.65
CA ASP A 14 2.33 -8.54 -17.49
C ASP A 14 1.62 -9.18 -16.28
N GLY A 15 0.62 -8.51 -15.71
CA GLY A 15 -0.16 -8.98 -14.56
C GLY A 15 0.13 -8.19 -13.28
N PRO A 16 -0.22 -8.74 -12.11
CA PRO A 16 0.01 -8.09 -10.83
C PRO A 16 1.50 -7.85 -10.57
N LEU A 17 1.87 -6.60 -10.35
CA LEU A 17 3.24 -6.18 -10.06
C LEU A 17 3.38 -5.72 -8.61
N ALA A 18 4.27 -6.35 -7.87
CA ALA A 18 4.56 -5.98 -6.50
C ALA A 18 5.63 -4.89 -6.42
N LEU A 19 5.29 -3.76 -5.84
CA LEU A 19 6.19 -2.67 -5.51
C LEU A 19 6.62 -2.81 -4.06
N THR A 20 7.90 -3.12 -3.82
CA THR A 20 8.42 -3.37 -2.48
C THR A 20 9.49 -2.34 -2.13
N ILE A 21 9.26 -1.56 -1.09
CA ILE A 21 10.23 -0.63 -0.52
C ILE A 21 11.34 -1.45 0.16
N PRO A 22 12.59 -1.32 -0.25
CA PRO A 22 13.71 -2.02 0.39
C PRO A 22 13.96 -1.44 1.78
N THR A 23 14.23 -2.31 2.75
CA THR A 23 14.57 -1.92 4.12
C THR A 23 15.94 -2.42 4.49
N GLU A 24 16.63 -1.66 5.34
CA GLU A 24 17.90 -2.09 5.92
C GLU A 24 17.70 -3.33 6.80
N LYS A 25 18.73 -4.16 6.88
CA LYS A 25 18.71 -5.30 7.81
C LYS A 25 18.82 -4.76 9.22
N SER A 26 17.85 -5.07 10.05
CA SER A 26 17.97 -4.82 11.49
C SER A 26 19.03 -5.73 12.09
N GLY A 27 19.92 -5.17 12.91
CA GLY A 27 20.90 -5.94 13.69
C GLY A 27 20.26 -6.76 14.82
N THR A 28 18.96 -6.57 15.09
CA THR A 28 18.21 -7.25 16.14
C THR A 28 17.07 -8.09 15.54
N PRO A 29 16.79 -9.28 16.10
CA PRO A 29 15.69 -10.13 15.62
C PRO A 29 14.30 -9.51 15.80
N LYS A 30 14.15 -8.58 16.75
CA LYS A 30 12.92 -7.84 17.04
C LYS A 30 13.17 -6.36 16.82
N CYS A 31 12.86 -5.86 15.62
CA CYS A 31 12.89 -4.44 15.30
C CYS A 31 11.48 -3.86 15.43
N LEU A 32 11.33 -2.77 16.17
CA LEU A 32 10.08 -2.03 16.23
C LEU A 32 9.80 -1.40 14.87
N MET A 33 8.53 -1.27 14.50
CA MET A 33 8.13 -0.71 13.20
C MET A 33 8.67 0.71 12.98
N LYS A 34 8.69 1.53 14.04
CA LYS A 34 9.23 2.90 14.01
C LYS A 34 10.73 2.97 13.72
N ASP A 35 11.48 1.89 13.99
CA ASP A 35 12.94 1.83 13.81
C ASP A 35 13.34 1.18 12.47
N VAL A 36 12.37 0.73 11.66
CA VAL A 36 12.65 0.15 10.35
C VAL A 36 13.11 1.24 9.38
N ARG A 37 14.38 1.18 8.98
CA ARG A 37 14.97 2.13 8.04
C ARG A 37 14.74 1.73 6.59
N ILE A 38 14.44 2.72 5.76
CA ILE A 38 14.37 2.54 4.31
C ILE A 38 15.79 2.52 3.75
N SER A 39 16.07 1.55 2.87
CA SER A 39 17.31 1.48 2.12
C SER A 39 17.17 2.26 0.80
N ASP A 40 18.22 3.02 0.43
CA ASP A 40 18.29 3.67 -0.88
C ASP A 40 18.85 2.75 -1.98
N HIS A 41 19.07 1.47 -1.67
CA HIS A 41 19.60 0.51 -2.62
C HIS A 41 18.64 0.27 -3.79
N GLY A 42 19.20 0.19 -5.02
CA GLY A 42 18.45 -0.25 -6.21
C GLY A 42 17.57 0.82 -6.85
N ASN A 43 17.72 2.10 -6.51
CA ASN A 43 16.93 3.21 -7.10
C ASN A 43 15.42 2.97 -7.15
N TRP A 44 14.90 2.30 -6.11
CA TRP A 44 13.53 1.81 -6.05
C TRP A 44 12.48 2.91 -6.26
N ARG A 45 12.75 4.15 -5.81
CA ARG A 45 11.81 5.27 -5.97
C ARG A 45 11.52 5.53 -7.44
N HIS A 46 12.57 5.64 -8.24
CA HIS A 46 12.43 5.85 -9.69
C HIS A 46 11.75 4.66 -10.38
N ILE A 47 12.12 3.43 -9.99
CA ILE A 47 11.53 2.21 -10.56
C ILE A 47 10.04 2.14 -10.24
N HIS A 48 9.64 2.38 -8.99
CA HIS A 48 8.24 2.34 -8.59
C HIS A 48 7.42 3.46 -9.24
N TRP A 49 7.96 4.69 -9.28
CA TRP A 49 7.27 5.79 -9.95
C TRP A 49 7.06 5.50 -11.43
N ASN A 50 8.07 5.04 -12.13
CA ASN A 50 7.95 4.65 -13.54
C ASN A 50 6.97 3.50 -13.76
N ALA A 51 6.88 2.55 -12.84
CA ALA A 51 5.90 1.48 -12.90
C ALA A 51 4.47 2.02 -12.78
N LEU A 52 4.22 2.97 -11.86
CA LEU A 52 2.92 3.64 -11.74
C LEU A 52 2.57 4.45 -12.99
N VAL A 53 3.50 5.24 -13.50
CA VAL A 53 3.32 6.01 -14.75
C VAL A 53 3.03 5.07 -15.92
N ALA A 54 3.81 4.00 -16.09
CA ALA A 54 3.61 3.04 -17.18
C ALA A 54 2.25 2.34 -17.12
N ALA A 55 1.79 2.02 -15.90
CA ALA A 55 0.50 1.35 -15.70
C ALA A 55 -0.70 2.29 -15.87
N TYR A 56 -0.62 3.52 -15.35
CA TYR A 56 -1.79 4.35 -15.11
C TYR A 56 -1.84 5.70 -15.84
N ARG A 57 -0.79 6.13 -16.57
CA ARG A 57 -0.76 7.44 -17.24
C ARG A 57 -1.95 7.71 -18.16
N ASN A 58 -2.56 6.66 -18.71
CA ASN A 58 -3.73 6.75 -19.58
C ASN A 58 -5.05 6.54 -18.82
N SER A 59 -5.01 6.43 -17.50
CA SER A 59 -6.20 6.31 -16.67
C SER A 59 -6.85 7.68 -16.46
N PRO A 60 -8.20 7.75 -16.38
CA PRO A 60 -8.93 9.02 -16.39
C PRO A 60 -8.52 10.00 -15.29
N PHE A 61 -8.10 9.51 -14.12
CA PHE A 61 -7.80 10.34 -12.97
C PHE A 61 -6.31 10.34 -12.60
N PHE A 62 -5.44 9.70 -13.40
CA PHE A 62 -4.02 9.64 -13.07
C PHE A 62 -3.39 11.03 -12.97
N GLU A 63 -3.62 11.91 -13.95
CA GLU A 63 -3.06 13.26 -13.94
C GLU A 63 -3.56 14.09 -12.75
N TYR A 64 -4.78 13.83 -12.29
CA TYR A 64 -5.36 14.54 -11.14
C TYR A 64 -4.66 14.20 -9.82
N TYR A 65 -4.24 12.94 -9.63
CA TYR A 65 -3.62 12.46 -8.40
C TYR A 65 -2.10 12.29 -8.51
N ALA A 66 -1.51 12.37 -9.70
CA ALA A 66 -0.12 12.03 -9.94
C ALA A 66 0.85 12.86 -9.09
N ASP A 67 0.62 14.16 -8.96
CA ASP A 67 1.50 15.05 -8.21
C ASP A 67 1.45 14.76 -6.71
N ASP A 68 0.29 14.39 -6.16
CA ASP A 68 0.12 14.03 -4.76
C ASP A 68 0.94 12.77 -4.41
N PHE A 69 0.93 11.77 -5.29
CA PHE A 69 1.71 10.54 -5.10
C PHE A 69 3.19 10.70 -5.41
N ARG A 70 3.55 11.56 -6.36
CA ARG A 70 4.92 11.73 -6.85
C ARG A 70 5.88 12.17 -5.76
N VAL A 71 5.43 13.03 -4.84
CA VAL A 71 6.25 13.52 -3.72
C VAL A 71 6.84 12.39 -2.88
N PHE A 72 6.15 11.25 -2.75
CA PHE A 72 6.62 10.08 -2.00
C PHE A 72 7.77 9.33 -2.67
N TYR A 73 7.98 9.56 -3.96
CA TYR A 73 9.07 8.98 -4.74
C TYR A 73 10.21 9.96 -4.98
N GLU A 74 10.02 11.25 -4.72
CA GLU A 74 11.03 12.29 -4.80
C GLU A 74 11.66 12.58 -3.43
N LYS A 75 10.84 12.66 -2.39
CA LYS A 75 11.27 12.86 -1.00
C LYS A 75 11.98 11.62 -0.47
N LYS A 76 13.03 11.84 0.30
CA LYS A 76 13.73 10.77 1.02
C LYS A 76 13.18 10.64 2.43
N TYR A 77 12.80 9.43 2.79
CA TYR A 77 12.38 9.06 4.13
C TYR A 77 13.44 8.17 4.76
N ALA A 78 13.86 8.47 5.99
CA ALA A 78 14.78 7.63 6.73
C ALA A 78 14.09 6.39 7.29
N PHE A 79 12.83 6.54 7.74
CA PHE A 79 12.08 5.48 8.39
C PHE A 79 10.82 5.12 7.60
N LEU A 80 10.53 3.81 7.57
CA LEU A 80 9.34 3.28 6.89
C LEU A 80 8.05 3.71 7.60
N TRP A 81 8.11 3.94 8.90
CA TRP A 81 6.98 4.45 9.66
C TRP A 81 6.52 5.82 9.16
N ASP A 82 7.44 6.77 9.01
CA ASP A 82 7.13 8.14 8.58
C ASP A 82 6.54 8.14 7.16
N TYR A 83 7.15 7.38 6.26
CA TYR A 83 6.61 7.18 4.89
C TYR A 83 5.18 6.65 4.93
N ASN A 84 4.92 5.61 5.73
CA ASN A 84 3.60 4.98 5.79
C ASN A 84 2.55 5.91 6.41
N GLN A 85 2.91 6.67 7.43
CA GLN A 85 1.98 7.62 8.05
C GLN A 85 1.58 8.72 7.07
N GLU A 86 2.54 9.34 6.38
CA GLU A 86 2.26 10.40 5.42
C GLU A 86 1.43 9.88 4.22
N ILE A 87 1.79 8.73 3.62
CA ILE A 87 1.02 8.21 2.48
C ILE A 87 -0.37 7.71 2.89
N CYS A 88 -0.50 7.16 4.10
CA CYS A 88 -1.79 6.74 4.63
C CYS A 88 -2.71 7.95 4.86
N SER A 89 -2.18 9.04 5.43
CA SER A 89 -2.92 10.30 5.60
C SER A 89 -3.39 10.83 4.26
N LEU A 90 -2.48 10.93 3.27
CA LEU A 90 -2.87 11.37 1.92
C LEU A 90 -4.00 10.51 1.35
N VAL A 91 -3.86 9.18 1.40
CA VAL A 91 -4.88 8.28 0.84
C VAL A 91 -6.22 8.46 1.56
N CYS A 92 -6.21 8.57 2.89
CA CYS A 92 -7.42 8.81 3.67
C CYS A 92 -8.11 10.13 3.28
N ASP A 93 -7.34 11.20 3.10
CA ASP A 93 -7.85 12.50 2.64
C ASP A 93 -8.45 12.39 1.22
N LEU A 94 -7.77 11.69 0.30
CA LEU A 94 -8.23 11.53 -1.07
C LEU A 94 -9.53 10.73 -1.18
N ILE A 95 -9.78 9.78 -0.27
CA ILE A 95 -11.03 8.98 -0.24
C ILE A 95 -12.04 9.46 0.78
N ASP A 96 -11.77 10.61 1.46
CA ASP A 96 -12.65 11.24 2.46
C ASP A 96 -12.96 10.36 3.68
N ILE A 97 -11.96 9.65 4.15
CA ILE A 97 -12.04 8.84 5.37
C ILE A 97 -11.12 9.47 6.41
N HIS A 98 -11.63 9.75 7.58
CA HIS A 98 -10.89 10.39 8.67
C HIS A 98 -10.82 9.48 9.90
N PRO A 99 -10.06 8.37 9.83
CA PRO A 99 -9.91 7.45 10.96
C PRO A 99 -9.05 8.09 12.05
N HIS A 100 -9.40 7.81 13.30
CA HIS A 100 -8.50 8.11 14.42
C HIS A 100 -7.37 7.08 14.42
N MET A 101 -6.14 7.52 14.18
CA MET A 101 -4.95 6.66 14.12
C MET A 101 -3.98 7.02 15.22
N GLU A 102 -3.62 6.04 16.04
CA GLU A 102 -2.63 6.18 17.10
C GLU A 102 -1.51 5.16 16.97
N GLY A 103 -0.28 5.58 17.28
CA GLY A 103 0.85 4.68 17.39
C GLY A 103 0.93 4.08 18.80
N THR A 104 1.03 2.77 18.90
CA THR A 104 1.28 2.11 20.20
C THR A 104 2.71 2.35 20.67
N THR A 105 2.91 2.57 21.96
CA THR A 105 4.24 2.73 22.58
C THR A 105 4.93 1.40 22.83
N GLU A 106 4.14 0.33 23.01
CA GLU A 106 4.59 -1.01 23.32
C GLU A 106 3.94 -2.04 22.38
N TYR A 107 4.52 -3.22 22.30
CA TYR A 107 3.93 -4.33 21.58
C TYR A 107 2.82 -4.97 22.42
N CYS A 108 1.58 -4.75 22.02
CA CYS A 108 0.41 -5.33 22.67
C CYS A 108 0.29 -6.83 22.35
N MET A 109 0.26 -7.66 23.38
CA MET A 109 0.08 -9.12 23.26
C MET A 109 -1.37 -9.55 23.51
N GLU A 110 -2.08 -8.80 24.33
CA GLU A 110 -3.45 -9.06 24.74
C GLU A 110 -4.36 -7.93 24.27
N PHE A 111 -5.56 -8.29 23.84
CA PHE A 111 -6.56 -7.37 23.33
C PHE A 111 -7.81 -7.43 24.20
N VAL A 112 -8.42 -6.27 24.42
CA VAL A 112 -9.70 -6.22 25.14
C VAL A 112 -10.86 -6.60 24.22
N PRO A 113 -12.00 -7.04 24.77
CA PRO A 113 -13.18 -7.33 23.97
C PRO A 113 -13.57 -6.15 23.07
N GLY A 114 -13.69 -6.40 21.75
CA GLY A 114 -13.98 -5.38 20.74
C GLY A 114 -12.76 -4.90 19.95
N GLU A 115 -11.55 -5.20 20.40
CA GLU A 115 -10.33 -4.98 19.61
C GLU A 115 -10.06 -6.16 18.69
N VAL A 116 -9.61 -5.87 17.47
CA VAL A 116 -9.25 -6.89 16.48
C VAL A 116 -7.80 -6.72 16.05
N ASP A 117 -7.03 -7.81 16.11
CA ASP A 117 -5.64 -7.85 15.66
C ASP A 117 -5.51 -8.29 14.20
N PHE A 118 -5.22 -7.36 13.32
CA PHE A 118 -4.97 -7.63 11.88
C PHE A 118 -3.49 -7.84 11.52
N ARG A 119 -2.56 -7.80 12.49
CA ARG A 119 -1.10 -7.82 12.21
C ARG A 119 -0.62 -9.06 11.47
N GLU A 120 -1.22 -10.21 11.74
CA GLU A 120 -0.90 -11.48 11.08
C GLU A 120 -2.02 -11.96 10.14
N THR A 121 -3.22 -11.38 10.24
CA THR A 121 -4.38 -11.70 9.40
C THR A 121 -4.23 -11.07 8.02
N ILE A 122 -3.94 -9.75 7.96
CA ILE A 122 -3.71 -9.04 6.70
C ILE A 122 -2.23 -9.20 6.30
N HIS A 123 -1.94 -10.21 5.47
CA HIS A 123 -0.58 -10.55 5.09
C HIS A 123 -0.50 -11.03 3.63
N PRO A 124 0.51 -10.62 2.81
CA PRO A 124 0.60 -10.97 1.38
C PRO A 124 0.77 -12.46 1.08
N LYS A 125 1.06 -13.28 2.09
CA LYS A 125 1.19 -14.73 1.98
C LYS A 125 -0.04 -15.50 2.47
N ARG A 126 -1.07 -14.81 2.95
CA ARG A 126 -2.33 -15.41 3.37
C ARG A 126 -3.41 -15.09 2.36
N ASP A 127 -4.29 -16.04 2.12
CA ASP A 127 -5.49 -15.78 1.33
C ASP A 127 -6.42 -14.86 2.15
N TRP A 128 -6.74 -13.71 1.60
CA TRP A 128 -7.65 -12.77 2.23
C TRP A 128 -9.06 -13.35 2.42
N ARG A 129 -9.48 -14.32 1.58
CA ARG A 129 -10.76 -15.01 1.69
C ARG A 129 -10.88 -15.86 2.96
N GLU A 130 -9.74 -16.42 3.40
CA GLU A 130 -9.66 -17.17 4.66
C GLU A 130 -9.56 -16.23 5.86
N ALA A 131 -8.95 -15.06 5.67
CA ALA A 131 -8.72 -14.09 6.73
C ALA A 131 -9.97 -13.29 7.08
N ASP A 132 -10.85 -13.03 6.11
CA ASP A 132 -12.10 -12.28 6.25
C ASP A 132 -13.15 -12.88 5.31
N ALA A 133 -13.92 -13.82 5.84
CA ALA A 133 -14.96 -14.53 5.07
C ALA A 133 -16.13 -13.63 4.66
N ASP A 134 -16.35 -12.53 5.37
CA ASP A 134 -17.43 -11.57 5.10
C ASP A 134 -17.02 -10.53 4.06
N PHE A 135 -15.72 -10.38 3.80
CA PHE A 135 -15.23 -9.43 2.80
C PHE A 135 -15.46 -9.95 1.37
N CYS A 136 -16.34 -9.29 0.66
CA CYS A 136 -16.60 -9.55 -0.75
C CYS A 136 -16.11 -8.38 -1.60
N PRO A 137 -14.97 -8.50 -2.31
CA PRO A 137 -14.47 -7.43 -3.16
C PRO A 137 -15.46 -7.16 -4.30
N LYS A 138 -15.89 -5.91 -4.42
CA LYS A 138 -16.74 -5.46 -5.51
C LYS A 138 -15.87 -5.19 -6.74
N PRO A 139 -16.11 -5.85 -7.88
CA PRO A 139 -15.40 -5.56 -9.11
C PRO A 139 -15.63 -4.11 -9.54
N TYR A 140 -14.54 -3.47 -10.01
CA TYR A 140 -14.55 -2.18 -10.66
C TYR A 140 -13.73 -2.27 -11.95
N TYR A 141 -13.90 -1.31 -12.85
CA TYR A 141 -13.19 -1.31 -14.12
C TYR A 141 -11.71 -0.99 -13.91
N GLN A 142 -10.83 -1.94 -14.25
CA GLN A 142 -9.37 -1.85 -14.13
C GLN A 142 -8.69 -1.64 -15.47
N VAL A 143 -7.44 -1.12 -15.46
CA VAL A 143 -6.70 -0.78 -16.68
C VAL A 143 -6.50 -1.99 -17.60
N PHE A 144 -6.24 -3.16 -17.02
CA PHE A 144 -5.96 -4.39 -17.75
C PHE A 144 -7.10 -5.42 -17.67
N ASP A 145 -8.32 -4.98 -17.37
CA ASP A 145 -9.50 -5.83 -17.22
C ASP A 145 -9.77 -6.70 -18.46
N ALA A 146 -9.61 -6.15 -19.64
CA ALA A 146 -9.77 -6.90 -20.90
C ALA A 146 -8.77 -8.07 -21.04
N LYS A 147 -7.60 -8.01 -20.39
CA LYS A 147 -6.55 -9.03 -20.48
C LYS A 147 -6.61 -10.05 -19.34
N TYR A 148 -6.89 -9.59 -18.14
CA TYR A 148 -6.76 -10.41 -16.92
C TYR A 148 -8.09 -10.61 -16.18
N GLY A 149 -9.16 -9.94 -16.59
CA GLY A 149 -10.35 -9.83 -15.77
C GLY A 149 -10.08 -9.01 -14.51
N PHE A 150 -11.00 -9.05 -13.56
CA PHE A 150 -10.85 -8.34 -12.30
C PHE A 150 -9.75 -8.94 -11.42
N LEU A 151 -8.77 -8.14 -11.08
CA LEU A 151 -7.67 -8.47 -10.16
C LEU A 151 -8.02 -7.94 -8.77
N PRO A 152 -8.38 -8.79 -7.81
CA PRO A 152 -8.68 -8.36 -6.45
C PRO A 152 -7.42 -7.97 -5.67
N ASN A 153 -7.61 -7.20 -4.59
CA ASN A 153 -6.55 -6.87 -3.63
C ASN A 153 -5.36 -6.08 -4.21
N LEU A 154 -5.63 -5.22 -5.19
CA LEU A 154 -4.65 -4.25 -5.65
C LEU A 154 -4.55 -3.06 -4.67
N SER A 155 -3.51 -2.26 -4.82
CA SER A 155 -3.36 -0.99 -4.12
C SER A 155 -4.56 -0.08 -4.38
N ILE A 156 -4.97 0.68 -3.37
CA ILE A 156 -6.01 1.71 -3.50
C ILE A 156 -5.67 2.74 -4.61
N ALA A 157 -4.40 2.90 -4.95
CA ALA A 157 -3.96 3.74 -6.07
C ALA A 157 -4.56 3.28 -7.42
N ASP A 158 -4.74 1.96 -7.62
CA ASP A 158 -5.41 1.43 -8.83
C ASP A 158 -6.84 1.97 -8.94
N LEU A 159 -7.60 1.91 -7.84
CA LEU A 159 -8.95 2.44 -7.77
C LEU A 159 -8.98 3.95 -8.03
N LEU A 160 -8.15 4.73 -7.30
CA LEU A 160 -8.10 6.18 -7.41
C LEU A 160 -7.76 6.64 -8.83
N PHE A 161 -6.74 6.07 -9.45
CA PHE A 161 -6.33 6.45 -10.80
C PHE A 161 -7.36 6.08 -11.85
N LYS A 162 -8.17 5.04 -11.61
CA LYS A 162 -9.11 4.53 -12.59
C LYS A 162 -10.51 5.11 -12.48
N ILE A 163 -11.07 5.18 -11.29
CA ILE A 163 -12.44 5.64 -11.06
C ILE A 163 -12.54 6.91 -10.24
N GLY A 164 -11.40 7.42 -9.75
CA GLY A 164 -11.37 8.59 -8.88
C GLY A 164 -11.93 8.28 -7.49
N ARG A 165 -12.39 9.34 -6.82
CA ARG A 165 -13.07 9.22 -5.53
C ARG A 165 -14.40 8.50 -5.76
N ALA A 166 -14.55 7.32 -5.17
CA ALA A 166 -15.82 6.62 -5.20
C ALA A 166 -16.84 7.37 -4.33
N HIS A 167 -17.95 7.76 -4.92
CA HIS A 167 -19.12 8.28 -4.21
C HIS A 167 -20.02 7.14 -3.76
#